data_02a2bcb0cd4a347ec7dc5344d9a506c1
#
_entry.id   02a2bcb0cd4a347ec7dc5344d9a506c1
#
_cell.length_a   1.000
_cell.length_b   1.000
_cell.length_c   1.000
_cell.angle_alpha   90.00
_cell.angle_beta   90.00
_cell.angle_gamma   90.00
#
_symmetry.space_group_name_H-M   'P 1'
#
loop_
_entity.id
_entity.type
_entity.pdbx_description
1 polymer ?
#
loop_
_entity_poly.entity_id
_entity_poly.type
_entity_poly.pdbx_seq_one_letter_code
_entity_poly.pdbx_strand_id
1 'polypeptide(L)'
;MRQWFCARNLLGWIALLAVIAIPNSAFSGRASGSDTVEKTLVSLVNSPLPAGVSRGEAASFYQPGTLYEYIDGGADVYLLYDFQRLLHQNFQVAEGELTVDIYDMGKAENAFGMYSSERSPGYKFVVIGVEGYRSDGTLNFVQDRYYVKLSASGAKATAAVDPFARMLSRRIGGTARAPALLAKFPQEHRVAHSEQYVRKDPLGHAFLAPAYIVGYTWPAQRESKLVLSVANDAAGAKSRLDQFATHFKQSGECVAASELGENGIRGKNSFEGRVMARTQGRYVIALMNPPENGAEILRKTALGLR
;
A
#
# COMPACT_ATOMS: atom_id res chain seq x y z
N MET A 1 19.23 -50.00 -51.11
CA MET A 1 18.57 -50.90 -52.13
C MET A 1 17.15 -50.40 -52.33
N ARG A 2 16.89 -50.13 -53.64
CA ARG A 2 15.58 -50.00 -54.31
C ARG A 2 14.60 -48.96 -53.74
N GLN A 3 14.44 -47.77 -54.35
CA GLN A 3 13.68 -47.42 -55.56
C GLN A 3 12.35 -48.15 -55.71
N TRP A 4 11.25 -47.38 -55.79
CA TRP A 4 10.38 -47.38 -56.94
C TRP A 4 9.38 -46.22 -56.92
N PHE A 5 9.36 -45.53 -58.01
CA PHE A 5 8.46 -44.52 -58.58
C PHE A 5 7.00 -44.98 -58.62
N CYS A 6 6.02 -44.12 -58.53
CA CYS A 6 5.09 -43.87 -59.63
C CYS A 6 4.27 -42.59 -59.50
N ALA A 7 4.12 -41.96 -60.59
CA ALA A 7 3.60 -40.64 -60.87
C ALA A 7 2.06 -40.59 -61.10
N ARG A 8 1.56 -39.34 -61.19
CA ARG A 8 0.38 -38.78 -61.93
C ARG A 8 -0.96 -38.84 -61.19
N ASN A 9 -1.56 -37.66 -60.91
CA ASN A 9 -2.36 -36.92 -61.87
C ASN A 9 -2.75 -35.51 -61.36
N LEU A 10 -2.64 -34.54 -62.26
CA LEU A 10 -3.19 -33.19 -62.16
C LEU A 10 -4.74 -33.22 -62.15
N LEU A 11 -5.35 -32.40 -61.31
CA LEU A 11 -6.56 -31.66 -61.64
C LEU A 11 -6.66 -30.42 -60.71
N GLY A 12 -6.67 -29.27 -61.31
CA GLY A 12 -6.67 -28.00 -60.60
C GLY A 12 -8.01 -27.64 -59.97
N TRP A 13 -7.92 -27.02 -58.84
CA TRP A 13 -9.01 -26.23 -58.25
C TRP A 13 -8.44 -24.84 -57.97
N ILE A 14 -8.89 -23.86 -58.72
CA ILE A 14 -8.70 -22.42 -58.44
C ILE A 14 -9.58 -22.11 -57.25
N ALA A 15 -8.98 -21.94 -56.08
CA ALA A 15 -9.64 -21.38 -54.93
C ALA A 15 -9.47 -19.86 -54.93
N LEU A 16 -10.56 -19.17 -55.16
CA LEU A 16 -10.68 -17.72 -55.11
C LEU A 16 -10.53 -17.27 -53.62
N LEU A 17 -9.37 -16.72 -53.27
CA LEU A 17 -9.14 -16.09 -51.98
C LEU A 17 -9.89 -14.75 -51.93
N ALA A 18 -11.06 -14.76 -51.34
CA ALA A 18 -11.74 -13.52 -50.93
C ALA A 18 -10.97 -12.92 -49.74
N VAL A 19 -10.23 -11.84 -49.99
CA VAL A 19 -9.64 -10.99 -48.94
C VAL A 19 -10.79 -10.26 -48.25
N ILE A 20 -11.23 -10.78 -47.11
CA ILE A 20 -12.13 -10.05 -46.21
C ILE A 20 -11.28 -8.98 -45.52
N ALA A 21 -11.39 -7.74 -45.96
CA ALA A 21 -10.86 -6.59 -45.22
C ALA A 21 -11.65 -6.44 -43.92
N ILE A 22 -11.09 -6.88 -42.79
CA ILE A 22 -11.60 -6.60 -41.46
C ILE A 22 -11.30 -5.12 -41.19
N PRO A 23 -12.31 -4.27 -40.94
CA PRO A 23 -12.04 -2.89 -40.57
C PRO A 23 -11.34 -2.87 -39.20
N ASN A 24 -10.17 -2.28 -39.16
CA ASN A 24 -9.33 -2.08 -37.99
C ASN A 24 -9.93 -0.94 -37.12
N SER A 25 -11.06 -1.21 -36.47
CA SER A 25 -11.76 -0.24 -35.62
C SER A 25 -12.06 -0.83 -34.23
N ALA A 26 -11.03 -1.15 -33.45
CA ALA A 26 -11.18 -1.46 -32.03
C ALA A 26 -9.86 -1.39 -31.25
N PHE A 27 -9.16 -0.24 -31.30
CA PHE A 27 -8.03 0.00 -30.38
C PHE A 27 -7.89 1.49 -30.01
N SER A 28 -9.00 2.20 -29.85
CA SER A 28 -9.00 3.63 -29.51
C SER A 28 -9.44 3.97 -28.09
N GLY A 29 -9.76 2.98 -27.26
CA GLY A 29 -10.39 3.23 -25.93
C GLY A 29 -9.45 3.19 -24.73
N ARG A 30 -8.19 2.77 -24.86
CA ARG A 30 -7.28 2.60 -23.70
C ARG A 30 -6.24 3.72 -23.54
N ALA A 31 -5.98 4.50 -24.56
CA ALA A 31 -5.05 5.63 -24.52
C ALA A 31 -5.57 6.83 -23.69
N SER A 32 -6.87 7.05 -23.66
CA SER A 32 -7.50 8.21 -23.00
C SER A 32 -7.34 8.24 -21.48
N GLY A 33 -7.29 7.10 -20.79
CA GLY A 33 -7.16 7.05 -19.33
C GLY A 33 -5.74 7.30 -18.83
N SER A 34 -4.75 6.76 -19.51
CA SER A 34 -3.32 6.93 -19.21
C SER A 34 -2.88 8.39 -19.34
N ASP A 35 -3.26 9.04 -20.44
CA ASP A 35 -2.91 10.44 -20.71
C ASP A 35 -3.49 11.40 -19.69
N THR A 36 -4.68 11.11 -19.15
CA THR A 36 -5.32 11.95 -18.13
C THR A 36 -4.58 11.86 -16.79
N VAL A 37 -4.15 10.66 -16.37
CA VAL A 37 -3.39 10.47 -15.13
C VAL A 37 -2.04 11.18 -15.23
N GLU A 38 -1.32 11.02 -16.32
CA GLU A 38 -0.02 11.68 -16.53
C GLU A 38 -0.15 13.20 -16.55
N LYS A 39 -1.14 13.76 -17.24
CA LYS A 39 -1.44 15.21 -17.22
C LYS A 39 -1.72 15.70 -15.80
N THR A 40 -2.46 14.93 -14.99
CA THR A 40 -2.71 15.25 -13.59
C THR A 40 -1.41 15.29 -12.81
N LEU A 41 -0.57 14.26 -12.91
CA LEU A 41 0.72 14.20 -12.22
C LEU A 41 1.65 15.35 -12.64
N VAL A 42 1.74 15.65 -13.95
CA VAL A 42 2.52 16.79 -14.46
C VAL A 42 2.02 18.10 -13.87
N SER A 43 0.71 18.28 -13.71
CA SER A 43 0.15 19.53 -13.13
C SER A 43 0.63 19.77 -11.70
N LEU A 44 0.93 18.72 -10.92
CA LEU A 44 1.46 18.83 -9.56
C LEU A 44 2.88 19.44 -9.53
N VAL A 45 3.68 19.20 -10.55
CA VAL A 45 5.08 19.63 -10.64
C VAL A 45 5.30 20.82 -11.59
N ASN A 46 4.21 21.41 -12.14
CA ASN A 46 4.29 22.57 -13.03
C ASN A 46 4.66 23.87 -12.30
N SER A 47 4.99 24.92 -13.08
CA SER A 47 5.22 26.26 -12.54
C SER A 47 3.96 26.87 -11.90
N PRO A 48 4.09 27.77 -10.88
CA PRO A 48 5.35 28.28 -10.35
C PRO A 48 6.04 27.27 -9.43
N LEU A 49 7.37 27.18 -9.53
CA LEU A 49 8.24 26.37 -8.67
C LEU A 49 8.76 27.23 -7.50
N PRO A 50 9.25 26.60 -6.41
CA PRO A 50 9.94 27.33 -5.34
C PRO A 50 11.14 28.13 -5.87
N ALA A 51 11.48 29.20 -5.17
CA ALA A 51 12.60 30.07 -5.57
C ALA A 51 13.91 29.27 -5.67
N GLY A 52 14.66 29.53 -6.73
CA GLY A 52 15.94 28.85 -7.00
C GLY A 52 15.83 27.43 -7.56
N VAL A 53 14.61 26.96 -7.81
CA VAL A 53 14.36 25.66 -8.46
C VAL A 53 13.92 25.87 -9.89
N SER A 54 14.54 25.15 -10.81
CA SER A 54 14.17 25.13 -12.22
C SER A 54 13.97 23.67 -12.70
N ARG A 55 13.27 23.50 -13.80
CA ARG A 55 13.12 22.17 -14.39
C ARG A 55 14.44 21.67 -14.93
N GLY A 56 14.72 20.39 -14.66
CA GLY A 56 15.70 19.62 -15.38
C GLY A 56 15.11 19.03 -16.67
N GLU A 57 15.33 17.75 -16.87
CA GLU A 57 14.78 17.01 -18.00
C GLU A 57 13.25 16.85 -17.90
N ALA A 58 12.64 16.38 -18.99
CA ALA A 58 11.22 16.05 -18.98
C ALA A 58 10.91 14.92 -17.98
N ALA A 59 9.69 14.94 -17.43
CA ALA A 59 9.26 13.88 -16.52
C ALA A 59 9.22 12.52 -17.22
N SER A 60 9.69 11.49 -16.53
CA SER A 60 9.56 10.09 -16.91
C SER A 60 8.38 9.46 -16.19
N PHE A 61 7.71 8.51 -16.85
CA PHE A 61 6.54 7.83 -16.29
C PHE A 61 6.75 6.32 -16.30
N TYR A 62 6.36 5.69 -15.19
CA TYR A 62 6.39 4.25 -15.05
C TYR A 62 5.00 3.73 -14.68
N GLN A 63 4.64 2.60 -15.24
CA GLN A 63 3.38 1.89 -14.99
C GLN A 63 3.68 0.53 -14.31
N PRO A 64 2.67 -0.22 -13.85
CA PRO A 64 2.92 -1.48 -13.14
C PRO A 64 3.87 -2.44 -13.85
N GLY A 65 3.81 -2.52 -15.18
CA GLY A 65 4.68 -3.40 -15.97
C GLY A 65 6.09 -2.87 -16.23
N THR A 66 6.39 -1.61 -15.91
CA THR A 66 7.70 -0.98 -16.17
C THR A 66 8.32 -0.37 -14.90
N LEU A 67 7.66 -0.44 -13.75
CA LEU A 67 8.17 0.14 -12.50
C LEU A 67 9.54 -0.44 -12.10
N TYR A 68 9.77 -1.71 -12.39
CA TYR A 68 11.04 -2.40 -12.12
C TYR A 68 12.23 -1.80 -12.88
N GLU A 69 12.01 -1.12 -13.99
CA GLU A 69 13.07 -0.43 -14.76
C GLU A 69 13.63 0.77 -13.98
N TYR A 70 12.90 1.28 -13.00
CA TYR A 70 13.30 2.43 -12.17
C TYR A 70 13.73 2.02 -10.76
N ILE A 71 12.95 1.18 -10.06
CA ILE A 71 13.20 0.84 -8.65
C ILE A 71 13.62 -0.62 -8.43
N ASP A 72 13.92 -1.34 -9.53
CA ASP A 72 14.42 -2.71 -9.51
C ASP A 72 13.56 -3.65 -8.63
N GLY A 73 14.15 -4.50 -7.78
CA GLY A 73 13.42 -5.44 -6.90
C GLY A 73 12.46 -4.79 -5.90
N GLY A 74 12.53 -3.48 -5.69
CA GLY A 74 11.56 -2.74 -4.88
C GLY A 74 10.16 -2.65 -5.45
N ALA A 75 9.97 -2.87 -6.76
CA ALA A 75 8.69 -2.73 -7.45
C ALA A 75 7.58 -3.63 -6.88
N ASP A 76 7.91 -4.84 -6.46
CA ASP A 76 6.93 -5.82 -5.97
C ASP A 76 6.10 -5.30 -4.79
N VAL A 77 6.72 -4.54 -3.88
CA VAL A 77 6.02 -3.98 -2.72
C VAL A 77 4.98 -2.94 -3.17
N TYR A 78 5.33 -2.07 -4.13
CA TYR A 78 4.40 -1.09 -4.69
C TYR A 78 3.23 -1.77 -5.41
N LEU A 79 3.50 -2.84 -6.16
CA LEU A 79 2.47 -3.61 -6.86
C LEU A 79 1.49 -4.28 -5.88
N LEU A 80 1.94 -4.72 -4.71
CA LEU A 80 1.06 -5.24 -3.65
C LEU A 80 0.04 -4.20 -3.17
N TYR A 81 0.33 -2.90 -3.27
CA TYR A 81 -0.55 -1.80 -2.91
C TYR A 81 -1.27 -1.18 -4.12
N ASP A 82 -1.48 -1.94 -5.23
CA ASP A 82 -2.19 -1.49 -6.45
C ASP A 82 -1.60 -0.21 -7.06
N PHE A 83 -0.28 -0.07 -7.07
CA PHE A 83 0.40 1.00 -7.76
C PHE A 83 -0.16 1.22 -9.18
N GLN A 84 -0.42 2.46 -9.54
CA GLN A 84 -1.02 2.83 -10.83
C GLN A 84 -0.04 3.52 -11.76
N ARG A 85 0.69 4.52 -11.26
CA ARG A 85 1.61 5.35 -12.04
C ARG A 85 2.65 6.02 -11.16
N LEU A 86 3.89 6.11 -11.62
CA LEU A 86 4.92 6.96 -11.08
C LEU A 86 5.21 8.10 -12.06
N LEU A 87 5.27 9.32 -11.54
CA LEU A 87 5.99 10.43 -12.16
C LEU A 87 7.34 10.55 -11.47
N HIS A 88 8.41 10.45 -12.23
CA HIS A 88 9.78 10.74 -11.82
C HIS A 88 10.26 12.01 -12.53
N GLN A 89 10.78 12.98 -11.79
CA GLN A 89 11.32 14.20 -12.37
C GLN A 89 12.46 14.79 -11.53
N ASN A 90 13.54 15.17 -12.23
CA ASN A 90 14.65 15.91 -11.69
C ASN A 90 14.48 17.41 -11.90
N PHE A 91 14.86 18.16 -10.86
CA PHE A 91 14.87 19.63 -10.84
C PHE A 91 16.26 20.12 -10.52
N GLN A 92 16.69 21.15 -11.25
CA GLN A 92 17.98 21.80 -11.05
C GLN A 92 17.88 22.85 -9.94
N VAL A 93 18.81 22.81 -9.03
CA VAL A 93 19.04 23.82 -7.98
C VAL A 93 20.51 24.23 -8.09
N ALA A 94 20.84 25.48 -7.78
CA ALA A 94 22.24 25.89 -7.79
C ALA A 94 23.09 24.93 -6.93
N GLU A 95 24.12 24.32 -7.54
CA GLU A 95 25.04 23.37 -6.91
C GLU A 95 24.35 22.09 -6.42
N GLY A 96 23.37 21.55 -7.17
CA GLY A 96 22.74 20.29 -6.83
C GLY A 96 21.48 19.98 -7.62
N GLU A 97 20.87 18.87 -7.26
CA GLU A 97 19.67 18.34 -7.92
C GLU A 97 18.64 17.91 -6.87
N LEU A 98 17.38 18.16 -7.16
CA LEU A 98 16.23 17.67 -6.41
C LEU A 98 15.44 16.69 -7.27
N THR A 99 15.39 15.44 -6.84
CA THR A 99 14.55 14.39 -7.44
C THR A 99 13.19 14.36 -6.76
N VAL A 100 12.14 14.26 -7.55
CA VAL A 100 10.75 14.15 -7.09
C VAL A 100 10.10 12.94 -7.73
N ASP A 101 9.63 12.02 -6.89
CA ASP A 101 8.86 10.85 -7.26
C ASP A 101 7.45 10.96 -6.68
N ILE A 102 6.44 10.90 -7.55
CA ILE A 102 5.02 10.91 -7.15
C ILE A 102 4.40 9.59 -7.57
N TYR A 103 4.18 8.72 -6.60
CA TYR A 103 3.52 7.42 -6.78
C TYR A 103 2.02 7.57 -6.60
N ASP A 104 1.27 7.37 -7.67
CA ASP A 104 -0.19 7.22 -7.62
C ASP A 104 -0.53 5.78 -7.23
N MET A 105 -1.08 5.60 -6.04
CA MET A 105 -1.44 4.29 -5.48
C MET A 105 -2.94 3.97 -5.67
N GLY A 106 -3.65 4.75 -6.46
CA GLY A 106 -5.07 4.56 -6.77
C GLY A 106 -6.04 4.93 -5.64
N LYS A 107 -5.68 4.66 -4.38
CA LYS A 107 -6.52 4.91 -3.19
C LYS A 107 -5.68 5.40 -2.02
N ALA A 108 -6.29 6.19 -1.14
CA ALA A 108 -5.64 6.72 0.06
C ALA A 108 -5.12 5.62 1.01
N GLU A 109 -5.87 4.54 1.18
CA GLU A 109 -5.44 3.40 1.99
C GLU A 109 -4.18 2.72 1.42
N ASN A 110 -4.09 2.58 0.10
CA ASN A 110 -2.94 1.99 -0.55
C ASN A 110 -1.69 2.88 -0.40
N ALA A 111 -1.85 4.19 -0.63
CA ALA A 111 -0.77 5.16 -0.44
C ALA A 111 -0.29 5.18 1.01
N PHE A 112 -1.21 5.17 1.98
CA PHE A 112 -0.87 5.08 3.39
C PHE A 112 -0.19 3.75 3.73
N GLY A 113 -0.66 2.64 3.17
CA GLY A 113 -0.07 1.31 3.36
C GLY A 113 1.38 1.26 2.86
N MET A 114 1.62 1.73 1.63
CA MET A 114 2.97 1.80 1.06
C MET A 114 3.89 2.71 1.88
N TYR A 115 3.43 3.93 2.20
CA TYR A 115 4.15 4.87 3.06
C TYR A 115 4.49 4.24 4.42
N SER A 116 3.52 3.60 5.09
CA SER A 116 3.70 3.01 6.40
C SER A 116 4.60 1.77 6.41
N SER A 117 4.78 1.10 5.27
CA SER A 117 5.69 -0.03 5.13
C SER A 117 7.16 0.40 5.03
N GLU A 118 7.43 1.61 4.54
CA GLU A 118 8.79 2.15 4.38
C GLU A 118 9.25 3.00 5.57
N ARG A 119 8.33 3.57 6.35
CA ARG A 119 8.74 4.43 7.48
C ARG A 119 9.38 3.64 8.61
N SER A 120 10.41 4.23 9.23
CA SER A 120 11.10 3.68 10.39
C SER A 120 10.83 4.53 11.64
N PRO A 121 10.69 3.93 12.84
CA PRO A 121 10.57 4.69 14.09
C PRO A 121 11.72 5.66 14.37
N GLY A 122 12.89 5.43 13.78
CA GLY A 122 14.06 6.29 13.93
C GLY A 122 14.05 7.54 13.03
N TYR A 123 13.10 7.66 12.12
CA TYR A 123 12.99 8.84 11.25
C TYR A 123 12.42 10.06 12.00
N LYS A 124 12.79 11.25 11.51
CA LYS A 124 12.23 12.51 12.03
C LYS A 124 10.90 12.79 11.33
N PHE A 125 9.81 12.62 12.05
CA PHE A 125 8.46 12.90 11.53
C PHE A 125 8.21 14.40 11.38
N VAL A 126 7.44 14.75 10.35
CA VAL A 126 7.07 16.13 9.99
C VAL A 126 5.59 16.22 9.65
N VAL A 127 4.99 17.37 9.96
CA VAL A 127 3.58 17.65 9.65
C VAL A 127 3.47 18.13 8.21
N ILE A 128 3.12 17.20 7.33
CA ILE A 128 2.84 17.44 5.91
C ILE A 128 1.93 16.34 5.38
N GLY A 129 0.91 16.70 4.59
CA GLY A 129 -0.10 15.73 4.17
C GLY A 129 -0.79 15.03 5.34
N VAL A 130 -0.97 13.73 5.26
CA VAL A 130 -1.41 12.89 6.38
C VAL A 130 -0.28 12.76 7.41
N GLU A 131 0.90 12.45 6.93
CA GLU A 131 2.14 12.30 7.70
C GLU A 131 3.33 12.34 6.72
N GLY A 132 4.46 12.87 7.18
CA GLY A 132 5.73 12.78 6.48
C GLY A 132 6.86 12.42 7.42
N TYR A 133 7.95 11.92 6.85
CA TYR A 133 9.20 11.70 7.58
C TYR A 133 10.40 12.15 6.74
N ARG A 134 11.48 12.46 7.43
CA ARG A 134 12.73 12.82 6.78
C ARG A 134 13.91 12.01 7.32
N SER A 135 14.86 11.81 6.44
CA SER A 135 16.22 11.41 6.72
C SER A 135 17.17 12.33 5.96
N ASP A 136 18.47 12.13 6.04
CA ASP A 136 19.44 13.01 5.42
C ASP A 136 19.17 13.27 3.92
N GLY A 137 18.88 14.55 3.59
CA GLY A 137 18.57 14.98 2.22
C GLY A 137 17.24 14.47 1.64
N THR A 138 16.42 13.76 2.40
CA THR A 138 15.14 13.21 1.90
C THR A 138 13.94 13.68 2.71
N LEU A 139 12.78 13.79 2.07
CA LEU A 139 11.49 13.96 2.71
C LEU A 139 10.45 13.15 1.96
N ASN A 140 9.81 12.22 2.67
CA ASN A 140 8.73 11.40 2.12
C ASN A 140 7.42 11.73 2.85
N PHE A 141 6.32 11.80 2.12
CA PHE A 141 5.01 12.04 2.74
C PHE A 141 3.89 11.35 1.97
N VAL A 142 2.77 11.14 2.65
CA VAL A 142 1.56 10.58 2.07
C VAL A 142 0.42 11.59 2.14
N GLN A 143 -0.32 11.75 1.04
CA GLN A 143 -1.51 12.59 0.99
C GLN A 143 -2.46 12.09 -0.10
N ASP A 144 -3.74 11.91 0.28
CA ASP A 144 -4.74 11.29 -0.58
C ASP A 144 -4.22 9.97 -1.17
N ARG A 145 -4.35 9.74 -2.45
CA ARG A 145 -3.88 8.55 -3.17
C ARG A 145 -2.38 8.56 -3.52
N TYR A 146 -1.66 9.61 -3.13
CA TYR A 146 -0.27 9.80 -3.53
C TYR A 146 0.70 9.52 -2.38
N TYR A 147 1.72 8.72 -2.68
CA TYR A 147 2.94 8.63 -1.89
C TYR A 147 4.02 9.42 -2.62
N VAL A 148 4.61 10.42 -1.95
CA VAL A 148 5.57 11.35 -2.53
C VAL A 148 6.91 11.18 -1.86
N LYS A 149 7.97 11.07 -2.68
CA LYS A 149 9.36 11.00 -2.22
C LYS A 149 10.15 12.14 -2.85
N LEU A 150 10.88 12.87 -2.03
CA LEU A 150 11.82 13.90 -2.46
C LEU A 150 13.21 13.52 -1.97
N SER A 151 14.21 13.59 -2.84
CA SER A 151 15.60 13.42 -2.47
C SER A 151 16.47 14.51 -3.09
N ALA A 152 17.44 15.00 -2.35
CA ALA A 152 18.29 16.09 -2.75
C ALA A 152 19.77 15.73 -2.67
N SER A 153 20.52 16.16 -3.68
CA SER A 153 21.97 16.11 -3.72
C SER A 153 22.52 17.53 -3.67
N GLY A 154 23.31 17.85 -2.63
CA GLY A 154 23.87 19.17 -2.38
C GLY A 154 23.09 20.02 -1.38
N ALA A 155 23.79 20.95 -0.70
CA ALA A 155 23.22 21.73 0.41
C ALA A 155 22.05 22.64 -0.01
N LYS A 156 22.15 23.32 -1.15
CA LYS A 156 21.07 24.18 -1.67
C LYS A 156 19.85 23.37 -2.12
N ALA A 157 20.07 22.20 -2.70
CA ALA A 157 18.99 21.29 -3.06
C ALA A 157 18.29 20.75 -1.81
N THR A 158 19.02 20.38 -0.77
CA THR A 158 18.46 19.99 0.53
C THR A 158 17.57 21.09 1.12
N ALA A 159 17.97 22.35 1.02
CA ALA A 159 17.16 23.50 1.47
C ALA A 159 15.86 23.68 0.65
N ALA A 160 15.82 23.22 -0.61
CA ALA A 160 14.66 23.30 -1.47
C ALA A 160 13.61 22.19 -1.20
N VAL A 161 13.96 21.11 -0.50
CA VAL A 161 13.08 19.97 -0.23
C VAL A 161 11.79 20.38 0.47
N ASP A 162 11.88 21.11 1.59
CA ASP A 162 10.69 21.55 2.35
C ASP A 162 9.76 22.47 1.57
N PRO A 163 10.25 23.56 0.93
CA PRO A 163 9.39 24.39 0.09
C PRO A 163 8.71 23.63 -1.02
N PHE A 164 9.42 22.71 -1.67
CA PHE A 164 8.87 21.89 -2.75
C PHE A 164 7.81 20.92 -2.25
N ALA A 165 8.08 20.19 -1.17
CA ALA A 165 7.13 19.27 -0.56
C ALA A 165 5.84 19.96 -0.15
N ARG A 166 5.93 21.16 0.48
CA ARG A 166 4.75 21.97 0.85
C ARG A 166 4.00 22.49 -0.36
N MET A 167 4.68 22.82 -1.45
CA MET A 167 4.04 23.18 -2.71
C MET A 167 3.24 21.98 -3.25
N LEU A 168 3.84 20.78 -3.31
CA LEU A 168 3.17 19.55 -3.75
C LEU A 168 1.95 19.24 -2.87
N SER A 169 2.11 19.27 -1.54
CA SER A 169 1.00 19.02 -0.61
C SER A 169 -0.19 19.95 -0.86
N ARG A 170 0.05 21.26 -1.09
CA ARG A 170 -1.01 22.22 -1.44
C ARG A 170 -1.67 21.89 -2.78
N ARG A 171 -0.92 21.45 -3.78
CA ARG A 171 -1.42 21.14 -5.12
C ARG A 171 -2.19 19.82 -5.17
N ILE A 172 -1.72 18.80 -4.45
CA ILE A 172 -2.46 17.56 -4.26
C ILE A 172 -3.83 17.88 -3.63
N GLY A 173 -3.87 18.80 -2.65
CA GLY A 173 -5.12 19.15 -1.99
C GLY A 173 -5.77 17.94 -1.32
N GLY A 174 -7.10 17.86 -1.37
CA GLY A 174 -7.83 16.72 -0.81
C GLY A 174 -7.79 16.64 0.72
N THR A 175 -8.05 15.46 1.25
CA THR A 175 -8.06 15.24 2.71
C THR A 175 -6.71 14.72 3.20
N ALA A 176 -6.02 15.53 4.00
CA ALA A 176 -4.84 15.09 4.76
C ALA A 176 -5.29 14.29 6.02
N ARG A 177 -5.98 13.18 5.81
CA ARG A 177 -6.49 12.32 6.89
C ARG A 177 -6.03 10.88 6.68
N ALA A 178 -5.56 10.28 7.77
CA ALA A 178 -5.28 8.84 7.80
C ALA A 178 -6.56 8.02 7.52
N PRO A 179 -6.43 6.76 7.08
CA PRO A 179 -7.57 5.87 6.87
C PRO A 179 -8.53 5.86 8.07
N ALA A 180 -9.84 6.03 7.81
CA ALA A 180 -10.84 6.28 8.84
C ALA A 180 -10.90 5.18 9.92
N LEU A 181 -10.61 3.93 9.57
CA LEU A 181 -10.58 2.83 10.54
C LEU A 181 -9.49 2.97 11.60
N LEU A 182 -8.41 3.70 11.33
CA LEU A 182 -7.36 3.95 12.33
C LEU A 182 -7.84 4.81 13.50
N ALA A 183 -8.89 5.62 13.30
CA ALA A 183 -9.54 6.37 14.39
C ALA A 183 -10.34 5.50 15.36
N LYS A 184 -10.64 4.24 14.98
CA LYS A 184 -11.35 3.28 15.82
C LYS A 184 -10.47 2.57 16.85
N PHE A 185 -9.15 2.71 16.71
CA PHE A 185 -8.19 2.15 17.64
C PHE A 185 -8.07 3.01 18.92
N PRO A 186 -7.97 2.40 20.11
CA PRO A 186 -7.73 3.12 21.36
C PRO A 186 -6.52 4.04 21.27
N GLN A 187 -6.59 5.23 21.89
CA GLN A 187 -5.49 6.19 21.88
C GLN A 187 -4.51 5.98 23.04
N GLU A 188 -5.02 5.46 24.17
CA GLU A 188 -4.21 5.20 25.35
C GLU A 188 -3.14 4.14 25.08
N HIS A 189 -1.89 4.43 25.47
CA HIS A 189 -0.72 3.56 25.28
C HIS A 189 -0.34 3.28 23.82
N ARG A 190 -0.94 3.98 22.85
CA ARG A 190 -0.61 3.83 21.44
C ARG A 190 0.81 4.33 21.15
N VAL A 191 1.58 3.54 20.43
CA VAL A 191 2.90 3.94 19.95
C VAL A 191 2.69 4.89 18.76
N ALA A 192 3.26 6.08 18.85
CA ALA A 192 3.18 7.06 17.77
C ALA A 192 3.81 6.49 16.49
N HIS A 193 3.19 6.78 15.35
CA HIS A 193 3.68 6.35 14.03
C HIS A 193 3.79 4.83 13.84
N SER A 194 3.06 4.03 14.63
CA SER A 194 3.02 2.58 14.53
C SER A 194 1.89 2.06 13.63
N GLU A 195 1.02 2.95 13.17
CA GLU A 195 -0.14 2.59 12.37
C GLU A 195 0.26 2.05 11.00
N GLN A 196 -0.32 0.92 10.61
CA GLN A 196 -0.07 0.29 9.32
C GLN A 196 -1.39 -0.12 8.66
N TYR A 197 -1.44 -0.05 7.35
CA TYR A 197 -2.40 -0.78 6.54
C TYR A 197 -1.64 -1.84 5.77
N VAL A 198 -1.95 -3.12 6.03
CA VAL A 198 -1.24 -4.27 5.46
C VAL A 198 -2.19 -5.01 4.54
N ARG A 199 -1.88 -5.02 3.26
CA ARG A 199 -2.75 -5.53 2.22
C ARG A 199 -2.59 -7.03 2.00
N LYS A 200 -1.41 -7.59 2.27
CA LYS A 200 -1.09 -9.01 2.10
C LYS A 200 -0.34 -9.52 3.33
N ASP A 201 -0.67 -10.71 3.77
CA ASP A 201 0.00 -11.46 4.83
C ASP A 201 0.21 -10.67 6.15
N PRO A 202 -0.81 -9.95 6.70
CA PRO A 202 -0.65 -9.25 7.97
C PRO A 202 -0.21 -10.22 9.06
N LEU A 203 0.89 -9.89 9.74
CA LEU A 203 1.56 -10.74 10.73
C LEU A 203 1.94 -12.15 10.21
N GLY A 204 2.11 -12.33 8.90
CA GLY A 204 2.38 -13.62 8.28
C GLY A 204 1.14 -14.47 7.96
N HIS A 205 -0.08 -13.94 8.14
CA HIS A 205 -1.32 -14.66 7.94
C HIS A 205 -2.12 -14.11 6.75
N ALA A 206 -2.10 -14.81 5.61
CA ALA A 206 -2.83 -14.41 4.41
C ALA A 206 -4.35 -14.26 4.66
N PHE A 207 -4.92 -15.10 5.51
CA PHE A 207 -6.35 -15.05 5.83
C PHE A 207 -6.79 -13.81 6.63
N LEU A 208 -5.88 -13.07 7.25
CA LEU A 208 -6.19 -11.81 7.92
C LEU A 208 -6.20 -10.59 6.96
N ALA A 209 -5.81 -10.75 5.72
CA ALA A 209 -5.68 -9.66 4.76
C ALA A 209 -7.03 -9.19 4.18
N PRO A 210 -7.21 -7.88 3.95
CA PRO A 210 -6.37 -6.79 4.43
C PRO A 210 -6.60 -6.50 5.92
N ALA A 211 -5.62 -5.86 6.58
CA ALA A 211 -5.72 -5.49 7.98
C ALA A 211 -5.07 -4.14 8.30
N TYR A 212 -5.61 -3.48 9.33
CA TYR A 212 -4.97 -2.36 10.01
C TYR A 212 -4.29 -2.86 11.27
N ILE A 213 -3.09 -2.38 11.56
CA ILE A 213 -2.29 -2.78 12.72
C ILE A 213 -1.81 -1.52 13.44
N VAL A 214 -1.90 -1.52 14.77
CA VAL A 214 -1.39 -0.45 15.61
C VAL A 214 -0.61 -1.06 16.78
N GLY A 215 0.56 -0.50 17.07
CA GLY A 215 1.40 -0.88 18.20
C GLY A 215 0.99 -0.17 19.49
N TYR A 216 1.18 -0.85 20.61
CA TYR A 216 0.93 -0.33 21.97
C TYR A 216 2.08 -0.69 22.89
N THR A 217 2.44 0.22 23.78
CA THR A 217 3.40 -0.04 24.86
C THR A 217 2.71 0.19 26.21
N TRP A 218 2.56 -0.87 26.97
CA TRP A 218 1.92 -0.89 28.29
C TRP A 218 2.95 -0.70 29.41
N PRO A 219 2.52 -0.49 30.67
CA PRO A 219 3.43 -0.49 31.81
C PRO A 219 4.34 -1.73 31.83
N ALA A 220 5.55 -1.59 32.38
CA ALA A 220 6.62 -2.59 32.33
C ALA A 220 7.12 -2.95 30.92
N GLN A 221 7.03 -2.00 29.97
CA GLN A 221 7.52 -2.13 28.58
C GLN A 221 6.92 -3.33 27.81
N ARG A 222 5.70 -3.74 28.17
CA ARG A 222 4.98 -4.79 27.44
C ARG A 222 4.46 -4.25 26.11
N GLU A 223 4.88 -4.83 25.03
CA GLU A 223 4.43 -4.48 23.70
C GLU A 223 3.27 -5.36 23.24
N SER A 224 2.31 -4.76 22.58
CA SER A 224 1.16 -5.43 21.96
C SER A 224 0.92 -4.88 20.56
N LYS A 225 0.26 -5.67 19.71
CA LYS A 225 -0.28 -5.20 18.43
C LYS A 225 -1.78 -5.46 18.39
N LEU A 226 -2.56 -4.42 18.17
CA LEU A 226 -3.98 -4.54 17.90
C LEU A 226 -4.18 -4.59 16.38
N VAL A 227 -4.85 -5.63 15.91
CA VAL A 227 -5.09 -5.93 14.51
C VAL A 227 -6.58 -5.85 14.23
N LEU A 228 -6.94 -5.15 13.16
CA LEU A 228 -8.29 -5.07 12.64
C LEU A 228 -8.30 -5.62 11.21
N SER A 229 -8.60 -6.91 11.05
CA SER A 229 -8.79 -7.55 9.75
C SER A 229 -10.18 -7.23 9.20
N VAL A 230 -10.25 -6.87 7.92
CA VAL A 230 -11.48 -6.38 7.27
C VAL A 230 -11.95 -7.42 6.25
N ALA A 231 -12.97 -8.20 6.58
CA ALA A 231 -13.61 -9.14 5.66
C ALA A 231 -14.71 -8.46 4.82
N ASN A 232 -15.26 -9.16 3.85
CA ASN A 232 -16.36 -8.65 3.04
C ASN A 232 -17.66 -8.55 3.85
N ASP A 233 -17.88 -9.52 4.73
CA ASP A 233 -19.08 -9.65 5.57
C ASP A 233 -18.78 -10.37 6.90
N ALA A 234 -19.81 -10.59 7.71
CA ALA A 234 -19.69 -11.26 9.00
C ALA A 234 -19.31 -12.74 8.87
N ALA A 235 -19.75 -13.43 7.83
CA ALA A 235 -19.40 -14.83 7.57
C ALA A 235 -17.92 -14.96 7.22
N GLY A 236 -17.40 -14.05 6.38
CA GLY A 236 -15.98 -13.95 6.07
C GLY A 236 -15.14 -13.64 7.31
N ALA A 237 -15.60 -12.75 8.20
CA ALA A 237 -14.91 -12.48 9.47
C ALA A 237 -14.85 -13.73 10.35
N LYS A 238 -15.97 -14.46 10.46
CA LYS A 238 -16.01 -15.72 11.20
C LYS A 238 -15.04 -16.74 10.62
N SER A 239 -15.03 -16.93 9.31
CA SER A 239 -14.12 -17.86 8.63
C SER A 239 -12.64 -17.53 8.90
N ARG A 240 -12.27 -16.23 8.88
CA ARG A 240 -10.91 -15.78 9.23
C ARG A 240 -10.56 -16.10 10.68
N LEU A 241 -11.49 -15.87 11.62
CA LEU A 241 -11.27 -16.20 13.02
C LEU A 241 -11.14 -17.70 13.26
N ASP A 242 -11.93 -18.54 12.56
CA ASP A 242 -11.83 -19.99 12.62
C ASP A 242 -10.47 -20.49 12.09
N GLN A 243 -9.95 -19.90 11.01
CA GLN A 243 -8.60 -20.16 10.50
C GLN A 243 -7.53 -19.77 11.52
N PHE A 244 -7.70 -18.62 12.18
CA PHE A 244 -6.78 -18.15 13.22
C PHE A 244 -6.79 -19.09 14.44
N ALA A 245 -7.97 -19.52 14.88
CA ALA A 245 -8.11 -20.53 15.94
C ALA A 245 -7.44 -21.87 15.55
N THR A 246 -7.60 -22.30 14.30
CA THR A 246 -6.98 -23.53 13.80
C THR A 246 -5.45 -23.40 13.80
N HIS A 247 -4.91 -22.28 13.34
CA HIS A 247 -3.47 -22.01 13.37
C HIS A 247 -2.90 -22.15 14.80
N PHE A 248 -3.54 -21.54 15.80
CA PHE A 248 -3.08 -21.64 17.20
C PHE A 248 -3.26 -23.05 17.77
N LYS A 249 -4.31 -23.80 17.40
CA LYS A 249 -4.46 -25.21 17.81
C LYS A 249 -3.38 -26.12 17.26
N GLN A 250 -2.93 -25.87 16.04
CA GLN A 250 -1.87 -26.64 15.37
C GLN A 250 -0.47 -26.34 15.90
N SER A 251 -0.23 -25.08 16.31
CA SER A 251 1.08 -24.60 16.75
C SER A 251 1.23 -24.45 18.26
N GLY A 252 0.17 -24.69 19.03
CA GLY A 252 0.13 -24.50 20.47
C GLY A 252 -1.26 -24.77 21.06
N GLU A 253 -1.87 -23.77 21.71
CA GLU A 253 -3.15 -23.87 22.39
C GLU A 253 -4.16 -22.84 21.84
N CYS A 254 -5.42 -23.23 21.70
CA CYS A 254 -6.51 -22.30 21.43
C CYS A 254 -7.80 -22.77 22.10
N VAL A 255 -8.42 -21.89 22.88
CA VAL A 255 -9.70 -22.14 23.57
C VAL A 255 -10.72 -21.07 23.24
N ALA A 256 -12.01 -21.43 23.34
CA ALA A 256 -13.08 -20.45 23.30
C ALA A 256 -13.02 -19.54 24.52
N ALA A 257 -13.36 -18.27 24.33
CA ALA A 257 -13.29 -17.22 25.35
C ALA A 257 -14.59 -16.42 25.37
N SER A 258 -15.60 -16.94 26.09
CA SER A 258 -16.96 -16.36 26.14
C SER A 258 -16.97 -14.92 26.66
N GLU A 259 -16.02 -14.55 27.50
CA GLU A 259 -15.86 -13.18 28.01
C GLU A 259 -15.48 -12.16 26.90
N LEU A 260 -15.01 -12.63 25.76
CA LEU A 260 -14.74 -11.80 24.58
C LEU A 260 -15.97 -11.69 23.66
N GLY A 261 -17.03 -12.46 23.90
CA GLY A 261 -18.25 -12.54 23.10
C GLY A 261 -18.42 -13.92 22.44
N GLU A 262 -19.50 -14.08 21.69
CA GLU A 262 -19.94 -15.38 21.14
C GLU A 262 -18.85 -16.12 20.33
N ASN A 263 -18.03 -15.41 19.58
CA ASN A 263 -16.95 -15.97 18.76
C ASN A 263 -15.55 -15.66 19.32
N GLY A 264 -15.44 -15.39 20.65
CA GLY A 264 -14.14 -15.05 21.24
C GLY A 264 -13.22 -16.25 21.35
N ILE A 265 -11.91 -16.03 21.14
CA ILE A 265 -10.85 -17.04 21.32
C ILE A 265 -9.66 -16.48 22.11
N ARG A 266 -8.97 -17.36 22.81
CA ARG A 266 -7.63 -17.15 23.37
C ARG A 266 -6.70 -18.20 22.78
N GLY A 267 -5.58 -17.75 22.23
CA GLY A 267 -4.55 -18.61 21.68
C GLY A 267 -3.19 -18.34 22.31
N LYS A 268 -2.30 -19.32 22.26
CA LYS A 268 -0.90 -19.20 22.69
C LYS A 268 -0.03 -20.19 21.93
N ASN A 269 1.09 -19.71 21.42
CA ASN A 269 2.16 -20.56 20.90
C ASN A 269 3.54 -19.95 21.22
N SER A 270 4.62 -20.68 20.89
CA SER A 270 6.00 -20.25 21.17
C SER A 270 6.53 -19.17 20.24
N PHE A 271 5.92 -18.99 19.05
CA PHE A 271 6.39 -18.05 18.02
C PHE A 271 5.73 -16.68 18.13
N GLU A 272 4.40 -16.64 18.32
CA GLU A 272 3.60 -15.43 18.30
C GLU A 272 3.20 -14.97 19.71
N GLY A 273 3.44 -15.80 20.71
CA GLY A 273 3.05 -15.53 22.08
C GLY A 273 1.54 -15.75 22.31
N ARG A 274 0.90 -14.87 23.07
CA ARG A 274 -0.53 -14.92 23.40
C ARG A 274 -1.35 -14.08 22.44
N VAL A 275 -2.55 -14.53 22.14
CA VAL A 275 -3.55 -13.75 21.39
C VAL A 275 -4.89 -13.81 22.07
N MET A 276 -5.63 -12.72 22.01
CA MET A 276 -7.07 -12.65 22.19
C MET A 276 -7.70 -12.14 20.92
N ALA A 277 -8.73 -12.81 20.41
CA ALA A 277 -9.41 -12.34 19.21
C ALA A 277 -10.91 -12.58 19.26
N ARG A 278 -11.66 -11.79 18.51
CA ARG A 278 -13.12 -11.89 18.35
C ARG A 278 -13.56 -11.32 17.01
N THR A 279 -14.80 -11.60 16.62
CA THR A 279 -15.45 -10.92 15.52
C THR A 279 -16.33 -9.75 16.00
N GLN A 280 -16.51 -8.75 15.11
CA GLN A 280 -17.52 -7.71 15.23
C GLN A 280 -18.00 -7.31 13.82
N GLY A 281 -19.21 -7.72 13.44
CA GLY A 281 -19.68 -7.57 12.06
C GLY A 281 -18.69 -8.19 11.08
N ARG A 282 -18.23 -7.44 10.09
CA ARG A 282 -17.24 -7.87 9.09
C ARG A 282 -15.78 -7.83 9.57
N TYR A 283 -15.52 -7.57 10.83
CA TYR A 283 -14.17 -7.39 11.34
C TYR A 283 -13.75 -8.57 12.23
N VAL A 284 -12.46 -8.97 12.10
CA VAL A 284 -11.76 -9.72 13.14
C VAL A 284 -10.89 -8.72 13.91
N ILE A 285 -11.07 -8.66 15.21
CA ILE A 285 -10.26 -7.83 16.12
C ILE A 285 -9.36 -8.79 16.88
N ALA A 286 -8.04 -8.66 16.73
CA ALA A 286 -7.07 -9.50 17.44
C ALA A 286 -6.06 -8.62 18.18
N LEU A 287 -5.76 -8.99 19.42
CA LEU A 287 -4.75 -8.34 20.26
C LEU A 287 -3.65 -9.35 20.57
N MET A 288 -2.49 -9.12 19.93
CA MET A 288 -1.28 -9.92 20.13
C MET A 288 -0.57 -9.48 21.42
N ASN A 289 -0.12 -10.43 22.23
CA ASN A 289 0.51 -10.21 23.52
C ASN A 289 -0.31 -9.30 24.45
N PRO A 290 -1.59 -9.65 24.70
CA PRO A 290 -2.52 -8.79 25.44
C PRO A 290 -2.01 -8.47 26.86
N PRO A 291 -2.25 -7.23 27.36
CA PRO A 291 -2.12 -6.90 28.78
C PRO A 291 -3.23 -7.58 29.59
N GLU A 292 -3.23 -7.38 30.92
CA GLU A 292 -4.24 -7.97 31.79
C GLU A 292 -5.67 -7.54 31.44
N ASN A 293 -5.84 -6.27 31.07
CA ASN A 293 -7.14 -5.71 30.64
C ASN A 293 -7.43 -5.91 29.13
N GLY A 294 -6.75 -6.84 28.45
CA GLY A 294 -6.88 -7.06 27.01
C GLY A 294 -8.32 -7.32 26.53
N ALA A 295 -9.13 -8.01 27.33
CA ALA A 295 -10.54 -8.24 27.03
C ALA A 295 -11.36 -6.92 26.96
N GLU A 296 -11.06 -5.96 27.84
CA GLU A 296 -11.71 -4.65 27.82
C GLU A 296 -11.31 -3.84 26.59
N ILE A 297 -10.04 -3.89 26.17
CA ILE A 297 -9.52 -3.24 24.97
C ILE A 297 -10.26 -3.74 23.73
N LEU A 298 -10.38 -5.07 23.57
CA LEU A 298 -11.12 -5.68 22.47
C LEU A 298 -12.60 -5.27 22.48
N ARG A 299 -13.24 -5.23 23.66
CA ARG A 299 -14.64 -4.82 23.78
C ARG A 299 -14.83 -3.35 23.40
N LYS A 300 -13.98 -2.44 23.90
CA LYS A 300 -14.03 -1.01 23.54
C LYS A 300 -13.83 -0.81 22.02
N THR A 301 -12.86 -1.51 21.43
CA THR A 301 -12.63 -1.47 19.98
C THR A 301 -13.86 -1.95 19.23
N ALA A 302 -14.46 -3.07 19.62
CA ALA A 302 -15.65 -3.62 18.97
C ALA A 302 -16.87 -2.67 19.05
N LEU A 303 -17.05 -1.95 20.16
CA LEU A 303 -18.11 -0.94 20.30
C LEU A 303 -17.92 0.23 19.33
N GLY A 304 -16.69 0.64 19.08
CA GLY A 304 -16.37 1.70 18.12
C GLY A 304 -16.58 1.33 16.64
N LEU A 305 -16.79 0.04 16.33
CA LEU A 305 -16.99 -0.49 14.97
C LEU A 305 -18.48 -0.73 14.60
N ARG A 306 -19.39 -0.42 15.51
CA ARG A 306 -20.87 -0.48 15.27
C ARG A 306 -21.38 0.64 14.40
#